data_256e12fcc5c2420600d89e44c61fd445
#
_entry.id   256e12fcc5c2420600d89e44c61fd445
#
_cell.length_a   1.000
_cell.length_b   1.000
_cell.length_c   1.000
_cell.angle_alpha   90.00
_cell.angle_beta   90.00
_cell.angle_gamma   90.00
#
_symmetry.space_group_name_H-M   'P 1'
#
loop_
_entity.id
_entity.type
_entity.pdbx_description
1 polymer ?
#
loop_
_entity_poly.entity_id
_entity_poly.type
_entity_poly.pdbx_seq_one_letter_code
_entity_poly.pdbx_strand_id
1 'polypeptide(L)'
;MDFTDRIIASIVVCGLSINGIAQTLTGCVVGKDDRKPIAYASVTLKENRLYTFTDEKGCFTIKNVPKGKCTAVISCLGYAEQTVVVTINNDGATLNVRLAEDNLQLDEVQVVAHRKKDEITTSYTIDRKTLNNQQIMTLGDIAQLLPGGKSVNPSLMNDSKLTLRSGSSERGNASFGTAIEVDGVRLNNNAMMGETAGVSTRGVSASNIESVEVVPGIASVEYGDLTNGVVKVKTRRGSSPFILEGSINQHTRQIALHKGLDLGKNTGLINFSLEHARSFSDAASPYTAYQRNVLSLHYMNVFMKKTQPLTLDIGLNGGVGGYDSKADPDRNLDSYYKVKDNNVGGNVRLDWLLNKSWITNLNFTAAFTYADKRSESYSNESS
;
A
#
# COMPACT_ATOMS: atom_id res chain seq x y z
N MET A 1 -44.10 7.67 -39.70
CA MET A 1 -42.73 7.38 -39.20
C MET A 1 -42.89 6.50 -37.99
N ASP A 2 -42.71 5.21 -38.22
CA ASP A 2 -43.00 4.19 -37.23
C ASP A 2 -41.97 4.16 -36.08
N PHE A 3 -42.39 3.66 -34.93
CA PHE A 3 -41.58 3.55 -33.72
C PHE A 3 -40.27 2.78 -33.97
N THR A 4 -40.26 1.88 -34.94
CA THR A 4 -39.09 1.13 -35.44
C THR A 4 -38.04 2.02 -36.11
N ASP A 5 -38.48 3.05 -36.88
CA ASP A 5 -37.56 3.97 -37.55
C ASP A 5 -36.81 4.89 -36.56
N ARG A 6 -37.44 5.21 -35.44
CA ARG A 6 -36.80 5.98 -34.35
C ARG A 6 -35.77 5.18 -33.57
N ILE A 7 -36.00 3.87 -33.40
CA ILE A 7 -35.02 2.99 -32.73
C ILE A 7 -33.82 2.75 -33.64
N ILE A 8 -34.04 2.55 -34.94
CA ILE A 8 -32.93 2.36 -35.89
C ILE A 8 -32.12 3.65 -36.04
N ALA A 9 -32.75 4.82 -36.09
CA ALA A 9 -32.03 6.09 -36.11
C ALA A 9 -31.23 6.36 -34.82
N SER A 10 -31.74 5.97 -33.63
CA SER A 10 -31.00 6.04 -32.37
C SER A 10 -29.82 5.09 -32.30
N ILE A 11 -29.93 3.89 -32.86
CA ILE A 11 -28.84 2.90 -32.89
C ILE A 11 -27.75 3.33 -33.88
N VAL A 12 -28.11 3.94 -35.00
CA VAL A 12 -27.15 4.46 -35.98
C VAL A 12 -26.39 5.68 -35.43
N VAL A 13 -27.02 6.54 -34.64
CA VAL A 13 -26.34 7.69 -33.99
C VAL A 13 -25.42 7.24 -32.86
N CYS A 14 -25.70 6.14 -32.13
CA CYS A 14 -24.79 5.57 -31.16
C CYS A 14 -23.60 4.82 -31.79
N GLY A 15 -23.69 4.49 -33.10
CA GLY A 15 -22.62 3.80 -33.83
C GLY A 15 -21.54 4.72 -34.44
N LEU A 16 -21.64 6.02 -34.29
CA LEU A 16 -20.56 6.96 -34.61
C LEU A 16 -19.49 6.88 -33.52
N SER A 17 -18.69 5.80 -33.57
CA SER A 17 -17.45 5.67 -32.85
C SER A 17 -16.59 6.89 -33.15
N ILE A 18 -16.44 7.79 -32.21
CA ILE A 18 -15.37 8.78 -32.22
C ILE A 18 -14.09 7.94 -32.23
N ASN A 19 -13.48 7.82 -33.40
CA ASN A 19 -12.12 7.31 -33.53
C ASN A 19 -11.20 8.32 -32.80
N GLY A 20 -11.15 8.22 -31.48
CA GLY A 20 -10.11 8.86 -30.70
C GLY A 20 -8.79 8.26 -31.17
N ILE A 21 -8.00 9.03 -31.91
CA ILE A 21 -6.65 8.64 -32.30
C ILE A 21 -5.88 8.46 -30.99
N ALA A 22 -5.76 7.20 -30.56
CA ALA A 22 -5.11 6.83 -29.35
C ALA A 22 -3.60 6.99 -29.55
N GLN A 23 -2.99 7.91 -28.81
CA GLN A 23 -1.57 8.21 -28.90
C GLN A 23 -0.76 7.24 -28.03
N THR A 24 0.52 7.10 -28.34
CA THR A 24 1.43 6.24 -27.59
C THR A 24 2.51 7.08 -26.93
N LEU A 25 2.74 6.86 -25.65
CA LEU A 25 3.90 7.39 -24.93
C LEU A 25 4.91 6.25 -24.77
N THR A 26 6.08 6.43 -25.33
CA THR A 26 7.21 5.50 -25.19
C THR A 26 8.36 6.19 -24.47
N GLY A 27 9.29 5.41 -23.94
CA GLY A 27 10.48 6.00 -23.34
C GLY A 27 11.33 4.97 -22.61
N CYS A 28 12.43 5.44 -22.03
CA CYS A 28 13.32 4.60 -21.25
C CYS A 28 13.71 5.33 -19.96
N VAL A 29 13.89 4.54 -18.90
CA VAL A 29 14.32 5.01 -17.57
C VAL A 29 15.72 4.43 -17.31
N VAL A 30 16.66 5.29 -16.96
CA VAL A 30 18.04 4.92 -16.67
C VAL A 30 18.50 5.59 -15.37
N GLY A 31 19.52 5.04 -14.72
CA GLY A 31 20.21 5.67 -13.61
C GLY A 31 20.90 6.96 -14.04
N LYS A 32 20.88 7.99 -13.20
CA LYS A 32 21.49 9.27 -13.51
C LYS A 32 23.01 9.18 -13.58
N ASP A 33 23.63 8.42 -12.69
CA ASP A 33 25.08 8.37 -12.52
C ASP A 33 25.72 7.27 -13.35
N ASP A 34 25.16 6.06 -13.31
CA ASP A 34 25.72 4.87 -13.98
C ASP A 34 25.15 4.62 -15.39
N ARG A 35 24.08 5.33 -15.77
CA ARG A 35 23.34 5.19 -17.03
C ARG A 35 22.84 3.78 -17.33
N LYS A 36 22.79 2.91 -16.32
CA LYS A 36 22.22 1.57 -16.48
C LYS A 36 20.71 1.62 -16.61
N PRO A 37 20.11 0.73 -17.40
CA PRO A 37 18.67 0.65 -17.51
C PRO A 37 18.04 0.24 -16.17
N ILE A 38 16.98 0.94 -15.76
CA ILE A 38 16.21 0.62 -14.56
C ILE A 38 15.01 -0.21 -14.99
N ALA A 39 15.08 -1.51 -14.73
CA ALA A 39 13.98 -2.42 -14.99
C ALA A 39 12.91 -2.33 -13.91
N TYR A 40 11.64 -2.55 -14.30
CA TYR A 40 10.48 -2.58 -13.42
C TYR A 40 10.19 -1.26 -12.68
N ALA A 41 10.70 -0.14 -13.16
CA ALA A 41 10.29 1.17 -12.69
C ALA A 41 8.81 1.41 -13.05
N SER A 42 8.04 1.90 -12.11
CA SER A 42 6.65 2.29 -12.32
C SER A 42 6.60 3.63 -13.04
N VAL A 43 5.83 3.71 -14.11
CA VAL A 43 5.54 4.93 -14.87
C VAL A 43 4.03 5.15 -14.85
N THR A 44 3.58 6.18 -14.14
CA THR A 44 2.16 6.48 -13.94
C THR A 44 1.82 7.86 -14.51
N LEU A 45 0.77 7.95 -15.32
CA LEU A 45 0.20 9.23 -15.77
C LEU A 45 -0.92 9.64 -14.80
N LYS A 46 -0.72 10.76 -14.09
CA LYS A 46 -1.64 11.22 -13.04
C LYS A 46 -3.06 11.50 -13.55
N GLU A 47 -3.17 12.15 -14.72
CA GLU A 47 -4.45 12.63 -15.23
C GLU A 47 -5.38 11.50 -15.68
N ASN A 48 -4.81 10.42 -16.23
CA ASN A 48 -5.57 9.36 -16.91
C ASN A 48 -5.54 8.02 -16.18
N ARG A 49 -4.89 7.95 -15.02
CA ARG A 49 -4.69 6.73 -14.24
C ARG A 49 -4.05 5.57 -15.04
N LEU A 50 -3.39 5.90 -16.16
CA LEU A 50 -2.65 4.94 -16.95
C LEU A 50 -1.29 4.69 -16.31
N TYR A 51 -0.90 3.44 -16.21
CA TYR A 51 0.41 3.07 -15.68
C TYR A 51 1.03 1.92 -16.47
N THR A 52 2.32 1.80 -16.38
CA THR A 52 3.09 0.69 -16.93
C THR A 52 4.38 0.51 -16.12
N PHE A 53 5.10 -0.57 -16.40
CA PHE A 53 6.43 -0.78 -15.84
C PHE A 53 7.46 -0.81 -16.97
N THR A 54 8.71 -0.44 -16.65
CA THR A 54 9.81 -0.60 -17.59
C THR A 54 10.17 -2.08 -17.75
N ASP A 55 10.61 -2.45 -18.94
CA ASP A 55 11.13 -3.77 -19.24
C ASP A 55 12.58 -3.96 -18.71
N GLU A 56 13.21 -5.09 -18.99
CA GLU A 56 14.60 -5.38 -18.60
C GLU A 56 15.63 -4.40 -19.19
N LYS A 57 15.27 -3.71 -20.26
CA LYS A 57 16.10 -2.67 -20.89
C LYS A 57 15.76 -1.27 -20.36
N GLY A 58 14.93 -1.20 -19.32
CA GLY A 58 14.48 0.04 -18.76
C GLY A 58 13.47 0.81 -19.63
N CYS A 59 12.92 0.21 -20.70
CA CYS A 59 12.04 0.91 -21.64
C CYS A 59 10.57 0.57 -21.38
N PHE A 60 9.67 1.51 -21.69
CA PHE A 60 8.24 1.38 -21.45
C PHE A 60 7.41 1.88 -22.63
N THR A 61 6.15 1.45 -22.67
CA THR A 61 5.15 1.91 -23.64
C THR A 61 3.80 2.01 -22.97
N ILE A 62 3.19 3.19 -23.02
CA ILE A 62 1.80 3.43 -22.60
C ILE A 62 1.00 3.75 -23.85
N LYS A 63 -0.04 2.98 -24.14
CA LYS A 63 -0.95 3.20 -25.26
C LYS A 63 -2.20 3.92 -24.80
N ASN A 64 -2.95 4.46 -25.75
CA ASN A 64 -4.22 5.14 -25.52
C ASN A 64 -4.10 6.39 -24.63
N VAL A 65 -2.98 7.09 -24.72
CA VAL A 65 -2.77 8.33 -24.00
C VAL A 65 -3.50 9.46 -24.73
N PRO A 66 -4.39 10.22 -24.06
CA PRO A 66 -5.05 11.37 -24.64
C PRO A 66 -4.03 12.46 -25.03
N LYS A 67 -4.34 13.20 -26.08
CA LYS A 67 -3.58 14.39 -26.45
C LYS A 67 -3.59 15.43 -25.33
N GLY A 68 -2.48 16.11 -25.17
CA GLY A 68 -2.36 17.22 -24.24
C GLY A 68 -1.17 17.09 -23.32
N LYS A 69 -1.15 17.92 -22.29
CA LYS A 69 -0.14 17.88 -21.25
C LYS A 69 -0.53 16.80 -20.21
N CYS A 70 0.36 15.87 -19.97
CA CYS A 70 0.21 14.83 -18.96
C CYS A 70 1.39 14.90 -17.99
N THR A 71 1.14 14.59 -16.73
CA THR A 71 2.17 14.50 -15.69
C THR A 71 2.53 13.04 -15.49
N ALA A 72 3.72 12.65 -15.88
CA ALA A 72 4.26 11.33 -15.64
C ALA A 72 5.01 11.32 -14.29
N VAL A 73 4.70 10.34 -13.47
CA VAL A 73 5.41 10.03 -12.22
C VAL A 73 6.14 8.73 -12.41
N ILE A 74 7.44 8.77 -12.22
CA ILE A 74 8.31 7.63 -12.36
C ILE A 74 8.93 7.31 -11.02
N SER A 75 8.72 6.09 -10.54
CA SER A 75 9.27 5.64 -9.27
C SER A 75 9.87 4.25 -9.37
N CYS A 76 10.96 4.05 -8.67
CA CYS A 76 11.60 2.74 -8.51
C CYS A 76 12.27 2.69 -7.15
N LEU A 77 12.24 1.53 -6.51
CA LEU A 77 12.88 1.35 -5.21
C LEU A 77 14.39 1.57 -5.33
N GLY A 78 14.94 2.38 -4.42
CA GLY A 78 16.36 2.77 -4.44
C GLY A 78 16.66 3.99 -5.33
N TYR A 79 15.63 4.62 -5.89
CA TYR A 79 15.74 5.82 -6.70
C TYR A 79 14.74 6.89 -6.26
N ALA A 80 15.15 8.14 -6.34
CA ALA A 80 14.27 9.27 -6.07
C ALA A 80 13.14 9.32 -7.12
N GLU A 81 11.90 9.46 -6.64
CA GLU A 81 10.73 9.64 -7.52
C GLU A 81 10.90 10.90 -8.36
N GLN A 82 10.62 10.80 -9.65
CA GLN A 82 10.68 11.93 -10.56
C GLN A 82 9.32 12.18 -11.21
N THR A 83 8.88 13.43 -11.14
CA THR A 83 7.68 13.91 -11.81
C THR A 83 8.06 14.74 -13.02
N VAL A 84 7.56 14.37 -14.20
CA VAL A 84 7.87 15.03 -15.49
C VAL A 84 6.58 15.36 -16.22
N VAL A 85 6.47 16.60 -16.70
CA VAL A 85 5.36 17.00 -17.58
C VAL A 85 5.74 16.68 -19.02
N VAL A 86 4.92 15.86 -19.69
CA VAL A 86 5.09 15.47 -21.10
C VAL A 86 3.90 15.98 -21.92
N THR A 87 4.16 16.47 -23.11
CA THR A 87 3.11 16.87 -24.06
C THR A 87 2.93 15.79 -25.12
N ILE A 88 1.73 15.23 -25.20
CA ILE A 88 1.38 14.19 -26.17
C ILE A 88 0.84 14.85 -27.43
N ASN A 89 1.53 14.66 -28.55
CA ASN A 89 1.18 15.14 -29.88
C ASN A 89 0.42 14.06 -30.68
N ASN A 90 0.07 14.37 -31.94
CA ASN A 90 -0.62 13.43 -32.83
C ASN A 90 0.17 12.14 -33.10
N ASP A 91 1.50 12.23 -33.11
CA ASP A 91 2.41 11.11 -33.38
C ASP A 91 2.86 10.40 -32.08
N GLY A 92 2.26 10.77 -30.95
CA GLY A 92 2.68 10.29 -29.64
C GLY A 92 3.75 11.17 -29.00
N ALA A 93 4.44 10.64 -28.01
CA ALA A 93 5.59 11.28 -27.36
C ALA A 93 6.63 10.26 -26.89
N THR A 94 7.88 10.73 -26.76
CA THR A 94 8.96 9.94 -26.16
C THR A 94 9.43 10.63 -24.90
N LEU A 95 9.49 9.89 -23.79
CA LEU A 95 9.91 10.36 -22.48
C LEU A 95 11.08 9.53 -21.97
N ASN A 96 12.27 10.10 -22.00
CA ASN A 96 13.46 9.50 -21.42
C ASN A 96 13.76 10.14 -20.06
N VAL A 97 13.87 9.32 -19.02
CA VAL A 97 14.02 9.79 -17.64
C VAL A 97 15.29 9.23 -17.03
N ARG A 98 15.96 10.05 -16.21
CA ARG A 98 17.13 9.65 -15.45
C ARG A 98 16.82 9.78 -13.97
N LEU A 99 16.66 8.64 -13.28
CA LEU A 99 16.43 8.64 -11.85
C LEU A 99 17.76 8.73 -11.10
N ALA A 100 17.84 9.63 -10.14
CA ALA A 100 18.95 9.67 -9.20
C ALA A 100 18.80 8.53 -8.19
N GLU A 101 19.92 7.89 -7.83
CA GLU A 101 19.91 6.97 -6.68
C GLU A 101 19.51 7.74 -5.42
N ASP A 102 18.57 7.19 -4.69
CA ASP A 102 18.15 7.75 -3.41
C ASP A 102 19.11 7.24 -2.31
N ASN A 103 20.25 7.89 -2.23
CA ASN A 103 21.12 7.72 -1.08
C ASN A 103 20.42 8.35 0.10
N LEU A 104 19.99 7.53 1.05
CA LEU A 104 19.34 7.84 2.32
C LEU A 104 20.03 9.00 3.08
N GLN A 105 19.98 10.20 2.55
CA GLN A 105 20.36 11.40 3.29
C GLN A 105 19.12 11.93 4.00
N LEU A 106 19.28 12.13 5.28
CA LEU A 106 18.28 12.69 6.20
C LEU A 106 18.00 14.16 5.82
N ASP A 107 17.11 14.38 4.86
CA ASP A 107 16.54 15.69 4.60
C ASP A 107 15.18 15.84 5.31
N GLU A 108 14.79 17.07 5.49
CA GLU A 108 13.63 17.53 6.22
C GLU A 108 12.35 16.73 5.92
N VAL A 109 11.63 16.34 6.98
CA VAL A 109 10.36 15.61 6.90
C VAL A 109 9.31 16.49 6.24
N GLN A 110 8.87 16.13 5.04
CA GLN A 110 7.75 16.80 4.38
C GLN A 110 6.56 15.85 4.26
N VAL A 111 5.50 16.14 4.99
CA VAL A 111 4.18 15.57 4.71
C VAL A 111 3.55 16.41 3.61
N VAL A 112 3.46 15.87 2.40
CA VAL A 112 2.92 16.60 1.26
C VAL A 112 1.41 16.35 1.17
N ALA A 113 0.62 17.39 1.47
CA ALA A 113 -0.80 17.37 1.19
C ALA A 113 -1.03 17.69 -0.29
N HIS A 114 -1.48 16.71 -1.06
CA HIS A 114 -1.87 16.91 -2.45
C HIS A 114 -3.38 17.16 -2.54
N ARG A 115 -3.76 18.36 -2.94
CA ARG A 115 -5.11 18.64 -3.41
C ARG A 115 -5.14 18.45 -4.91
N LYS A 116 -5.67 17.33 -5.39
CA LYS A 116 -5.94 17.15 -6.82
C LYS A 116 -7.03 18.16 -7.24
N LYS A 117 -6.79 18.89 -8.31
CA LYS A 117 -7.64 19.99 -8.77
C LYS A 117 -9.08 19.55 -9.12
N ASP A 118 -9.28 18.27 -9.36
CA ASP A 118 -10.54 17.65 -9.78
C ASP A 118 -11.15 16.67 -8.74
N GLU A 119 -10.50 16.48 -7.60
CA GLU A 119 -11.05 15.68 -6.50
C GLU A 119 -11.52 16.58 -5.35
N ILE A 120 -12.75 16.34 -4.91
CA ILE A 120 -13.40 17.05 -3.80
C ILE A 120 -12.69 16.77 -2.46
N THR A 121 -11.88 15.72 -2.42
CA THR A 121 -11.21 15.23 -1.20
C THR A 121 -9.72 15.55 -1.19
N THR A 122 -9.25 16.10 -0.09
CA THR A 122 -7.81 16.30 0.18
C THR A 122 -7.20 14.96 0.57
N SER A 123 -6.18 14.49 -0.14
CA SER A 123 -5.40 13.32 0.26
C SER A 123 -4.05 13.76 0.85
N TYR A 124 -3.55 12.97 1.79
CA TYR A 124 -2.21 13.13 2.38
C TYR A 124 -1.38 11.92 1.98
N THR A 125 -0.22 12.18 1.37
CA THR A 125 0.73 11.11 1.05
C THR A 125 1.93 11.22 1.98
N ILE A 126 2.23 10.14 2.65
CA ILE A 126 3.38 9.97 3.54
C ILE A 126 4.32 8.99 2.84
N ASP A 127 5.48 9.46 2.46
CA ASP A 127 6.48 8.67 1.75
C ASP A 127 7.42 7.91 2.71
N ARG A 128 8.25 7.03 2.16
CA ARG A 128 9.22 6.24 2.91
C ARG A 128 10.21 7.10 3.68
N LYS A 129 10.63 8.22 3.11
CA LYS A 129 11.58 9.13 3.75
C LYS A 129 11.00 9.70 5.04
N THR A 130 9.75 10.13 5.00
CA THR A 130 9.01 10.59 6.18
C THR A 130 8.88 9.48 7.22
N LEU A 131 8.55 8.25 6.80
CA LEU A 131 8.43 7.11 7.70
C LEU A 131 9.75 6.75 8.38
N ASN A 132 10.89 6.84 7.66
CA ASN A 132 12.22 6.55 8.20
C ASN A 132 12.66 7.57 9.26
N ASN A 133 12.22 8.82 9.14
CA ASN A 133 12.56 9.88 10.09
C ASN A 133 11.72 9.83 11.37
N GLN A 134 10.73 8.97 11.43
CA GLN A 134 9.85 8.76 12.57
C GLN A 134 10.02 7.34 13.13
N GLN A 135 9.95 7.20 14.43
CA GLN A 135 9.93 5.88 15.08
C GLN A 135 8.51 5.29 14.95
N ILE A 136 8.18 4.75 13.79
CA ILE A 136 6.89 4.15 13.51
C ILE A 136 7.03 2.64 13.53
N MET A 137 6.23 1.97 14.35
CA MET A 137 6.23 0.51 14.49
C MET A 137 5.03 -0.15 13.83
N THR A 138 3.91 0.55 13.84
CA THR A 138 2.65 0.07 13.27
C THR A 138 2.05 1.12 12.36
N LEU A 139 1.14 0.70 11.51
CA LEU A 139 0.36 1.63 10.70
C LEU A 139 -0.44 2.62 11.56
N GLY A 140 -0.85 2.24 12.78
CA GLY A 140 -1.56 3.12 13.71
C GLY A 140 -0.74 4.34 14.13
N ASP A 141 0.59 4.20 14.20
CA ASP A 141 1.48 5.29 14.57
C ASP A 141 1.52 6.40 13.51
N ILE A 142 1.12 6.11 12.28
CA ILE A 142 1.04 7.08 11.18
C ILE A 142 0.00 8.18 11.48
N ALA A 143 -0.99 7.90 12.32
CA ALA A 143 -1.94 8.92 12.77
C ALA A 143 -1.25 10.13 13.41
N GLN A 144 -0.06 9.97 13.99
CA GLN A 144 0.73 11.05 14.57
C GLN A 144 1.23 12.06 13.51
N LEU A 145 1.41 11.61 12.27
CA LEU A 145 1.89 12.43 11.16
C LEU A 145 0.76 13.22 10.48
N LEU A 146 -0.49 12.92 10.80
CA LEU A 146 -1.62 13.62 10.23
C LEU A 146 -1.90 14.91 11.01
N PRO A 147 -2.49 15.94 10.35
CA PRO A 147 -2.88 17.17 11.02
C PRO A 147 -3.78 16.90 12.24
N GLY A 148 -3.39 17.41 13.39
CA GLY A 148 -4.08 17.18 14.66
C GLY A 148 -3.71 15.84 15.35
N GLY A 149 -2.79 15.09 14.80
CA GLY A 149 -2.25 13.87 15.42
C GLY A 149 -1.51 14.17 16.74
N LYS A 150 -1.63 13.25 17.68
CA LYS A 150 -0.90 13.34 18.96
C LYS A 150 0.32 12.44 18.89
N SER A 151 1.47 12.94 19.32
CA SER A 151 2.67 12.13 19.47
C SER A 151 2.50 11.15 20.64
N VAL A 152 2.68 9.87 20.36
CA VAL A 152 2.64 8.78 21.33
C VAL A 152 3.88 7.91 21.10
N ASN A 153 4.49 7.40 22.15
CA ASN A 153 5.59 6.45 21.99
C ASN A 153 5.09 5.19 21.28
N PRO A 154 5.70 4.80 20.14
CA PRO A 154 5.28 3.62 19.41
C PRO A 154 5.41 2.36 20.28
N SER A 155 4.34 1.60 20.39
CA SER A 155 4.30 0.38 21.17
C SER A 155 3.27 -0.60 20.61
N LEU A 156 3.59 -1.88 20.63
CA LEU A 156 2.65 -2.96 20.27
C LEU A 156 1.73 -3.34 21.43
N MET A 157 1.97 -2.83 22.65
CA MET A 157 1.17 -3.15 23.83
C MET A 157 -0.26 -2.65 23.68
N ASN A 158 -0.45 -1.48 23.08
CA ASN A 158 -1.76 -0.93 22.79
C ASN A 158 -2.20 -1.32 21.38
N ASP A 159 -3.41 -1.83 21.22
CA ASP A 159 -4.00 -2.03 19.90
C ASP A 159 -4.38 -0.67 19.32
N SER A 160 -3.42 -0.03 18.65
CA SER A 160 -3.66 1.23 18.00
C SER A 160 -4.52 1.00 16.75
N LYS A 161 -5.71 1.53 16.78
CA LYS A 161 -6.64 1.49 15.65
C LYS A 161 -6.56 2.84 14.95
N LEU A 162 -6.32 2.78 13.65
CA LEU A 162 -6.30 4.00 12.85
C LEU A 162 -7.73 4.40 12.50
N THR A 163 -8.21 5.46 13.11
CA THR A 163 -9.53 6.06 12.83
C THR A 163 -9.34 7.46 12.28
N LEU A 164 -9.94 7.73 11.13
CA LEU A 164 -10.00 9.06 10.54
C LEU A 164 -11.32 9.69 10.97
N ARG A 165 -11.29 10.85 11.66
CA ARG A 165 -12.48 11.58 12.12
C ARG A 165 -13.41 10.75 13.01
N SER A 166 -12.94 10.29 14.15
CA SER A 166 -13.80 9.64 15.14
C SER A 166 -14.81 10.62 15.72
N GLY A 167 -16.06 10.55 15.26
CA GLY A 167 -17.19 11.09 16.00
C GLY A 167 -17.55 10.13 17.13
N SER A 168 -18.01 10.65 18.26
CA SER A 168 -18.45 9.87 19.42
C SER A 168 -19.66 8.94 19.15
N SER A 169 -20.19 8.93 17.94
CA SER A 169 -21.37 8.20 17.50
C SER A 169 -21.08 6.86 16.81
N GLU A 170 -19.83 6.47 16.61
CA GLU A 170 -19.47 5.21 15.97
C GLU A 170 -19.61 3.96 16.87
N ARG A 171 -20.34 4.08 17.95
CA ARG A 171 -20.73 2.94 18.77
C ARG A 171 -21.67 2.05 17.98
N GLY A 172 -21.15 0.98 17.41
CA GLY A 172 -21.96 -0.13 16.95
C GLY A 172 -21.80 -0.62 15.52
N ASN A 173 -21.05 0.06 14.64
CA ASN A 173 -20.86 -0.46 13.29
C ASN A 173 -19.46 -0.14 12.73
N ALA A 174 -18.46 -0.87 13.23
CA ALA A 174 -17.07 -0.76 12.78
C ALA A 174 -16.87 -1.08 11.29
N SER A 175 -17.88 -1.67 10.63
CA SER A 175 -17.84 -1.94 9.21
C SER A 175 -17.93 -0.69 8.32
N PHE A 176 -18.44 0.42 8.84
CA PHE A 176 -18.61 1.68 8.10
C PHE A 176 -17.55 2.75 8.40
N GLY A 177 -16.56 2.44 9.21
CA GLY A 177 -15.54 3.40 9.64
C GLY A 177 -14.48 3.70 8.58
N THR A 178 -13.23 3.70 9.01
CA THR A 178 -12.06 3.87 8.14
C THR A 178 -11.64 2.53 7.53
N ALA A 179 -11.53 2.45 6.21
CA ALA A 179 -10.94 1.28 5.57
C ALA A 179 -9.41 1.41 5.52
N ILE A 180 -8.74 0.29 5.67
CA ILE A 180 -7.31 0.15 5.46
C ILE A 180 -7.10 -0.86 4.34
N GLU A 181 -6.37 -0.44 3.31
CA GLU A 181 -5.97 -1.29 2.21
C GLU A 181 -4.45 -1.42 2.18
N VAL A 182 -3.98 -2.65 2.07
CA VAL A 182 -2.57 -2.96 1.84
C VAL A 182 -2.44 -3.57 0.46
N ASP A 183 -1.74 -2.88 -0.43
CA ASP A 183 -1.56 -3.28 -1.83
C ASP A 183 -2.89 -3.55 -2.58
N GLY A 184 -3.93 -2.77 -2.26
CA GLY A 184 -5.27 -2.90 -2.84
C GLY A 184 -6.12 -4.01 -2.21
N VAL A 185 -5.66 -4.63 -1.13
CA VAL A 185 -6.42 -5.60 -0.35
C VAL A 185 -6.93 -4.93 0.92
N ARG A 186 -8.22 -4.90 1.08
CA ARG A 186 -8.85 -4.36 2.28
C ARG A 186 -8.61 -5.29 3.47
N LEU A 187 -8.08 -4.75 4.56
CA LEU A 187 -7.95 -5.47 5.81
C LEU A 187 -9.32 -5.73 6.43
N ASN A 188 -9.46 -6.89 7.04
CA ASN A 188 -10.71 -7.31 7.65
C ASN A 188 -11.08 -6.37 8.81
N ASN A 189 -12.28 -5.83 8.74
CA ASN A 189 -12.87 -4.94 9.74
C ASN A 189 -14.04 -5.61 10.49
N ASN A 190 -14.09 -6.93 10.51
CA ASN A 190 -15.13 -7.62 11.24
C ASN A 190 -14.97 -7.36 12.74
N ALA A 191 -15.81 -6.49 13.26
CA ALA A 191 -16.00 -6.36 14.70
C ALA A 191 -16.52 -7.69 15.22
N MET A 192 -15.84 -8.29 16.17
CA MET A 192 -16.43 -9.35 16.99
C MET A 192 -17.63 -8.77 17.76
N MET A 193 -18.63 -9.59 18.05
CA MET A 193 -19.78 -9.16 18.87
C MET A 193 -19.28 -8.55 20.19
N GLY A 194 -19.53 -7.23 20.34
CA GLY A 194 -19.11 -6.47 21.52
C GLY A 194 -17.85 -5.61 21.37
N GLU A 195 -17.09 -5.74 20.28
CA GLU A 195 -15.93 -4.88 20.02
C GLU A 195 -16.29 -3.74 19.05
N THR A 196 -16.19 -2.52 19.53
CA THR A 196 -16.59 -1.31 18.80
C THR A 196 -15.49 -0.70 17.92
N ALA A 197 -14.44 -1.44 17.62
CA ALA A 197 -13.26 -0.67 17.39
C ALA A 197 -12.45 -1.09 16.16
N GLY A 198 -12.74 -0.60 14.98
CA GLY A 198 -11.80 -0.38 13.85
C GLY A 198 -10.84 -1.52 13.47
N VAL A 199 -10.14 -1.35 12.39
CA VAL A 199 -9.13 -2.32 11.90
C VAL A 199 -7.89 -2.29 12.78
N SER A 200 -7.47 -3.45 13.29
CA SER A 200 -6.19 -3.58 13.99
C SER A 200 -5.03 -3.33 13.04
N THR A 201 -4.13 -2.46 13.42
CA THR A 201 -2.94 -2.11 12.62
C THR A 201 -1.70 -2.91 13.01
N ARG A 202 -1.80 -3.73 14.06
CA ARG A 202 -0.68 -4.53 14.59
C ARG A 202 -0.10 -5.51 13.57
N GLY A 203 -0.92 -6.03 12.65
CA GLY A 203 -0.49 -6.96 11.61
C GLY A 203 0.26 -6.33 10.45
N VAL A 204 0.33 -4.99 10.37
CA VAL A 204 1.00 -4.26 9.29
C VAL A 204 2.31 -3.70 9.80
N SER A 205 3.42 -4.25 9.29
CA SER A 205 4.77 -3.81 9.62
C SER A 205 5.07 -2.47 8.96
N ALA A 206 5.41 -1.45 9.75
CA ALA A 206 5.80 -0.15 9.22
C ALA A 206 7.12 -0.20 8.42
N SER A 207 8.01 -1.14 8.74
CA SER A 207 9.30 -1.30 8.05
C SER A 207 9.15 -1.71 6.58
N ASN A 208 8.06 -2.43 6.23
CA ASN A 208 7.75 -2.86 4.86
C ASN A 208 6.91 -1.87 4.06
N ILE A 209 6.56 -0.72 4.62
CA ILE A 209 5.74 0.30 3.95
C ILE A 209 6.62 1.19 3.08
N GLU A 210 6.26 1.38 1.82
CA GLU A 210 6.88 2.35 0.92
C GLU A 210 6.19 3.70 1.00
N SER A 211 4.86 3.70 0.96
CA SER A 211 4.07 4.93 1.08
C SER A 211 2.69 4.65 1.66
N VAL A 212 2.13 5.66 2.30
CA VAL A 212 0.74 5.65 2.79
C VAL A 212 0.01 6.84 2.22
N GLU A 213 -1.09 6.59 1.56
CA GLU A 213 -2.04 7.62 1.13
C GLU A 213 -3.26 7.60 2.04
N VAL A 214 -3.53 8.72 2.69
CA VAL A 214 -4.69 8.89 3.56
C VAL A 214 -5.70 9.81 2.88
N VAL A 215 -6.89 9.30 2.63
CA VAL A 215 -8.01 10.02 2.04
C VAL A 215 -9.09 10.19 3.12
N PRO A 216 -9.11 11.29 3.87
CA PRO A 216 -10.12 11.54 4.89
C PRO A 216 -11.44 11.98 4.26
N GLY A 217 -12.54 11.49 4.80
CA GLY A 217 -13.90 11.88 4.38
C GLY A 217 -14.53 10.91 3.40
N ILE A 218 -15.34 11.41 2.49
CA ILE A 218 -16.07 10.57 1.52
C ILE A 218 -15.07 10.07 0.48
N ALA A 219 -14.83 8.76 0.51
CA ALA A 219 -14.02 8.10 -0.48
C ALA A 219 -14.74 8.01 -1.84
N SER A 220 -14.01 7.63 -2.90
CA SER A 220 -14.58 7.38 -4.23
C SER A 220 -15.76 6.40 -4.15
N VAL A 221 -16.65 6.45 -5.14
CA VAL A 221 -17.82 5.56 -5.28
C VAL A 221 -17.44 4.06 -5.26
N GLU A 222 -16.17 3.74 -5.52
CA GLU A 222 -15.62 2.39 -5.39
C GLU A 222 -15.71 1.84 -3.95
N TYR A 223 -15.83 2.73 -2.96
CA TYR A 223 -15.91 2.42 -1.53
C TYR A 223 -17.32 2.74 -1.00
N GLY A 224 -18.29 1.91 -1.35
CA GLY A 224 -19.70 2.16 -1.07
C GLY A 224 -20.10 2.10 0.42
N ASP A 225 -19.22 1.67 1.30
CA ASP A 225 -19.51 1.37 2.71
C ASP A 225 -18.61 2.11 3.72
N LEU A 226 -18.01 3.24 3.30
CA LEU A 226 -17.11 4.01 4.15
C LEU A 226 -17.68 5.39 4.53
N THR A 227 -17.56 5.74 5.80
CA THR A 227 -17.97 7.05 6.32
C THR A 227 -16.80 7.97 6.62
N ASN A 228 -15.64 7.43 6.98
CA ASN A 228 -14.54 8.21 7.55
C ASN A 228 -13.33 8.35 6.63
N GLY A 229 -13.29 7.59 5.55
CA GLY A 229 -12.22 7.63 4.58
C GLY A 229 -11.44 6.33 4.44
N VAL A 230 -10.38 6.37 3.64
CA VAL A 230 -9.56 5.20 3.33
C VAL A 230 -8.07 5.51 3.55
N VAL A 231 -7.35 4.52 4.05
CA VAL A 231 -5.90 4.52 4.16
C VAL A 231 -5.34 3.46 3.22
N LYS A 232 -4.60 3.89 2.21
CA LYS A 232 -3.99 3.02 1.21
C LYS A 232 -2.51 2.88 1.51
N VAL A 233 -2.09 1.67 1.80
CA VAL A 233 -0.71 1.31 2.09
C VAL A 233 -0.12 0.63 0.88
N LYS A 234 1.05 1.08 0.44
CA LYS A 234 1.86 0.40 -0.56
C LYS A 234 3.08 -0.19 0.12
N THR A 235 3.32 -1.47 -0.09
CA THR A 235 4.54 -2.13 0.40
C THR A 235 5.71 -1.91 -0.54
N ARG A 236 6.92 -2.11 -0.02
CA ARG A 236 8.16 -2.00 -0.80
C ARG A 236 8.18 -2.99 -1.96
N ARG A 237 8.55 -2.49 -3.14
CA ARG A 237 8.63 -3.27 -4.38
C ARG A 237 9.89 -2.89 -5.14
N GLY A 238 10.33 -3.76 -6.02
CA GLY A 238 11.48 -3.52 -6.88
C GLY A 238 12.73 -4.29 -6.44
N SER A 239 13.77 -4.23 -7.26
CA SER A 239 15.07 -4.82 -6.92
C SER A 239 15.77 -3.94 -5.89
N SER A 240 16.21 -4.52 -4.80
CA SER A 240 16.92 -3.79 -3.75
C SER A 240 18.02 -4.66 -3.14
N PRO A 241 19.09 -4.06 -2.59
CA PRO A 241 20.05 -4.78 -1.76
C PRO A 241 19.39 -5.34 -0.49
N PHE A 242 20.11 -6.08 0.31
CA PHE A 242 19.67 -6.39 1.66
C PHE A 242 19.60 -5.11 2.48
N ILE A 243 18.45 -4.89 3.09
CA ILE A 243 18.21 -3.77 3.99
C ILE A 243 17.90 -4.36 5.35
N LEU A 244 18.75 -4.08 6.32
CA LEU A 244 18.56 -4.44 7.72
C LEU A 244 18.19 -3.17 8.48
N GLU A 245 17.03 -3.18 9.10
CA GLU A 245 16.53 -2.07 9.93
C GLU A 245 16.46 -2.54 11.38
N GLY A 246 16.93 -1.71 12.30
CA GLY A 246 16.78 -1.91 13.73
C GLY A 246 16.19 -0.67 14.38
N SER A 247 15.18 -0.85 15.23
CA SER A 247 14.60 0.23 16.02
C SER A 247 14.53 -0.18 17.48
N ILE A 248 14.99 0.69 18.35
CA ILE A 248 14.97 0.48 19.79
C ILE A 248 14.46 1.77 20.43
N ASN A 249 13.40 1.65 21.20
CA ASN A 249 12.93 2.71 22.10
C ASN A 249 12.78 2.16 23.52
N GLN A 250 12.30 2.99 24.44
CA GLN A 250 12.18 2.63 25.85
C GLN A 250 11.36 1.33 26.08
N HIS A 251 10.32 1.11 25.27
CA HIS A 251 9.38 0.01 25.46
C HIS A 251 9.39 -1.02 24.34
N THR A 252 10.10 -0.77 23.22
CA THR A 252 10.00 -1.64 22.04
C THR A 252 11.36 -1.86 21.40
N ARG A 253 11.57 -3.09 20.95
CA ARG A 253 12.69 -3.52 20.13
C ARG A 253 12.16 -4.14 18.85
N GLN A 254 12.69 -3.73 17.72
CA GLN A 254 12.31 -4.22 16.40
C GLN A 254 13.55 -4.47 15.56
N ILE A 255 13.53 -5.53 14.80
CA ILE A 255 14.49 -5.83 13.76
C ILE A 255 13.72 -6.26 12.50
N ALA A 256 14.10 -5.76 11.34
CA ALA A 256 13.49 -6.11 10.07
C ALA A 256 14.54 -6.31 8.98
N LEU A 257 14.29 -7.26 8.11
CA LEU A 257 15.12 -7.60 6.96
C LEU A 257 14.28 -7.54 5.69
N HIS A 258 14.77 -6.82 4.70
CA HIS A 258 14.12 -6.69 3.40
C HIS A 258 15.10 -7.02 2.27
N LYS A 259 14.56 -7.59 1.19
CA LYS A 259 15.32 -7.86 -0.04
C LYS A 259 14.39 -7.89 -1.25
N GLY A 260 14.78 -7.19 -2.30
CA GLY A 260 14.18 -7.34 -3.62
C GLY A 260 15.14 -8.12 -4.54
N LEU A 261 14.69 -9.23 -5.07
CA LEU A 261 15.43 -10.10 -5.96
C LEU A 261 14.88 -9.99 -7.38
N ASP A 262 15.73 -9.60 -8.32
CA ASP A 262 15.46 -9.78 -9.74
C ASP A 262 15.84 -11.21 -10.12
N LEU A 263 14.87 -12.00 -10.58
CA LEU A 263 15.07 -13.39 -10.95
C LEU A 263 15.65 -13.55 -12.37
N GLY A 264 15.88 -12.42 -13.06
CA GLY A 264 16.46 -12.39 -14.39
C GLY A 264 15.44 -12.45 -15.53
N LYS A 265 15.92 -12.72 -16.75
CA LYS A 265 15.15 -12.60 -17.98
C LYS A 265 13.80 -13.33 -17.92
N ASN A 266 12.71 -12.56 -17.98
CA ASN A 266 11.32 -13.03 -18.04
C ASN A 266 10.79 -13.79 -16.82
N THR A 267 11.52 -13.83 -15.70
CA THR A 267 11.15 -14.60 -14.52
C THR A 267 10.49 -13.73 -13.45
N GLY A 268 10.63 -12.39 -13.58
CA GLY A 268 9.97 -11.45 -12.67
C GLY A 268 10.84 -11.08 -11.48
N LEU A 269 10.18 -10.54 -10.46
CA LEU A 269 10.77 -9.93 -9.31
C LEU A 269 10.11 -10.45 -8.05
N ILE A 270 10.92 -10.78 -7.04
CA ILE A 270 10.45 -11.18 -5.71
C ILE A 270 10.94 -10.18 -4.70
N ASN A 271 10.03 -9.68 -3.87
CA ASN A 271 10.36 -8.97 -2.65
C ASN A 271 9.99 -9.83 -1.45
N PHE A 272 10.86 -9.87 -0.46
CA PHE A 272 10.53 -10.44 0.82
C PHE A 272 10.89 -9.48 1.96
N SER A 273 10.10 -9.55 3.02
CA SER A 273 10.30 -8.80 4.24
C SER A 273 10.04 -9.72 5.43
N LEU A 274 10.94 -9.70 6.39
CA LEU A 274 10.82 -10.40 7.65
C LEU A 274 11.02 -9.40 8.78
N GLU A 275 10.12 -9.39 9.75
CA GLU A 275 10.20 -8.52 10.92
C GLU A 275 9.96 -9.30 12.20
N HIS A 276 10.75 -8.99 13.21
CA HIS A 276 10.50 -9.35 14.60
C HIS A 276 10.40 -8.08 15.43
N ALA A 277 9.33 -7.94 16.19
CA ALA A 277 9.15 -6.82 17.11
C ALA A 277 8.61 -7.31 18.47
N ARG A 278 9.10 -6.72 19.54
CA ARG A 278 8.66 -7.00 20.91
C ARG A 278 8.52 -5.72 21.70
N SER A 279 7.34 -5.51 22.28
CA SER A 279 7.05 -4.37 23.16
C SER A 279 6.76 -4.84 24.57
N PHE A 280 7.25 -4.10 25.54
CA PHE A 280 7.12 -4.38 26.97
C PHE A 280 6.20 -3.34 27.62
N SER A 281 5.45 -3.73 28.63
CA SER A 281 4.69 -2.80 29.46
C SER A 281 5.61 -1.91 30.30
N ASP A 282 6.68 -2.52 30.80
CA ASP A 282 7.73 -1.86 31.57
C ASP A 282 9.08 -2.45 31.15
N ALA A 283 10.06 -1.60 30.87
CA ALA A 283 11.41 -2.03 30.52
C ALA A 283 12.12 -2.77 31.65
N ALA A 284 11.76 -2.47 32.88
CA ALA A 284 12.28 -3.15 34.07
C ALA A 284 11.62 -4.51 34.34
N SER A 285 10.41 -4.74 33.77
CA SER A 285 9.66 -6.00 33.89
C SER A 285 9.42 -6.62 32.51
N PRO A 286 10.33 -7.43 31.96
CA PRO A 286 10.21 -7.99 30.62
C PRO A 286 9.19 -9.16 30.54
N TYR A 287 8.51 -9.47 31.62
CA TYR A 287 7.57 -10.60 31.72
C TYR A 287 6.25 -10.33 30.99
N THR A 288 5.85 -9.05 30.90
CA THR A 288 4.64 -8.62 30.21
C THR A 288 5.00 -7.99 28.89
N ALA A 289 4.77 -8.70 27.81
CA ALA A 289 5.18 -8.24 26.48
C ALA A 289 4.19 -8.66 25.39
N TYR A 290 4.08 -7.84 24.36
CA TYR A 290 3.51 -8.22 23.07
C TYR A 290 4.66 -8.47 22.10
N GLN A 291 4.62 -9.60 21.40
CA GLN A 291 5.58 -9.90 20.33
C GLN A 291 4.87 -10.12 19.01
N ARG A 292 5.57 -9.79 17.93
CA ARG A 292 5.08 -9.92 16.56
C ARG A 292 6.21 -10.38 15.65
N ASN A 293 5.90 -11.39 14.83
CA ASN A 293 6.72 -11.80 13.71
C ASN A 293 5.89 -11.63 12.44
N VAL A 294 6.37 -10.90 11.47
CA VAL A 294 5.68 -10.64 10.21
C VAL A 294 6.55 -11.11 9.06
N LEU A 295 5.96 -11.87 8.16
CA LEU A 295 6.54 -12.27 6.88
C LEU A 295 5.69 -11.68 5.76
N SER A 296 6.32 -11.02 4.81
CA SER A 296 5.69 -10.58 3.57
C SER A 296 6.48 -11.08 2.38
N LEU A 297 5.78 -11.63 1.39
CA LEU A 297 6.33 -12.05 0.11
C LEU A 297 5.50 -11.40 -0.98
N HIS A 298 6.19 -10.87 -1.97
CA HIS A 298 5.56 -10.23 -3.11
C HIS A 298 6.27 -10.66 -4.39
N TYR A 299 5.51 -11.17 -5.35
CA TYR A 299 6.01 -11.55 -6.67
C TYR A 299 5.33 -10.73 -7.74
N MET A 300 6.10 -10.18 -8.66
CA MET A 300 5.59 -9.44 -9.80
C MET A 300 6.30 -9.90 -11.08
N ASN A 301 5.52 -10.10 -12.14
CA ASN A 301 6.05 -10.37 -13.48
C ASN A 301 5.17 -9.76 -14.56
N VAL A 302 5.79 -9.40 -15.68
CA VAL A 302 5.09 -8.88 -16.85
C VAL A 302 5.36 -9.82 -18.03
N PHE A 303 4.31 -10.51 -18.45
CA PHE A 303 4.32 -11.42 -19.59
C PHE A 303 3.93 -10.70 -20.88
N MET A 304 4.23 -11.27 -22.04
CA MET A 304 3.81 -10.77 -23.35
C MET A 304 4.12 -9.28 -23.60
N LYS A 305 5.30 -8.83 -23.17
CA LYS A 305 5.71 -7.42 -23.06
C LYS A 305 5.56 -6.57 -24.33
N LYS A 306 5.55 -7.16 -25.52
CA LYS A 306 5.62 -6.41 -26.79
C LYS A 306 4.25 -6.01 -27.38
N THR A 307 3.21 -6.80 -27.19
CA THR A 307 1.94 -6.60 -27.88
C THR A 307 0.77 -6.39 -26.92
N GLN A 308 0.66 -7.21 -25.90
CA GLN A 308 -0.46 -7.24 -24.96
C GLN A 308 0.07 -7.58 -23.56
N PRO A 309 0.72 -6.64 -22.88
CA PRO A 309 1.34 -6.92 -21.60
C PRO A 309 0.30 -7.43 -20.58
N LEU A 310 0.64 -8.56 -19.97
CA LEU A 310 -0.07 -9.15 -18.84
C LEU A 310 0.81 -8.98 -17.60
N THR A 311 0.39 -8.16 -16.67
CA THR A 311 1.03 -8.01 -15.38
C THR A 311 0.39 -8.95 -14.37
N LEU A 312 1.21 -9.78 -13.76
CA LEU A 312 0.84 -10.63 -12.63
C LEU A 312 1.50 -10.07 -11.38
N ASP A 313 0.71 -9.86 -10.36
CA ASP A 313 1.11 -9.36 -9.05
C ASP A 313 0.52 -10.29 -7.99
N ILE A 314 1.37 -10.94 -7.20
CA ILE A 314 0.97 -11.87 -6.14
C ILE A 314 1.60 -11.40 -4.83
N GLY A 315 0.77 -11.13 -3.84
CA GLY A 315 1.17 -10.81 -2.48
C GLY A 315 0.78 -11.90 -1.51
N LEU A 316 1.66 -12.20 -0.56
CA LEU A 316 1.39 -13.05 0.59
C LEU A 316 1.96 -12.37 1.82
N ASN A 317 1.15 -12.24 2.85
CA ASN A 317 1.57 -11.69 4.13
C ASN A 317 1.06 -12.57 5.27
N GLY A 318 1.82 -12.63 6.34
CA GLY A 318 1.43 -13.39 7.52
C GLY A 318 2.09 -12.80 8.76
N GLY A 319 1.33 -12.76 9.84
CA GLY A 319 1.79 -12.33 11.15
C GLY A 319 1.49 -13.39 12.19
N VAL A 320 2.47 -13.66 13.03
CA VAL A 320 2.32 -14.54 14.20
C VAL A 320 2.79 -13.77 15.42
N GLY A 321 1.91 -13.66 16.42
CA GLY A 321 2.25 -12.92 17.62
C GLY A 321 1.24 -13.07 18.74
N GLY A 322 1.37 -12.19 19.70
CA GLY A 322 0.45 -12.15 20.81
C GLY A 322 1.06 -11.48 22.04
N TYR A 323 0.21 -11.32 23.00
CA TYR A 323 0.51 -10.77 24.31
C TYR A 323 0.64 -11.91 25.33
N ASP A 324 1.64 -11.86 26.17
CA ASP A 324 1.79 -12.75 27.31
C ASP A 324 2.16 -11.93 28.55
N SER A 325 1.29 -11.95 29.53
CA SER A 325 1.57 -11.46 30.88
C SER A 325 1.88 -12.66 31.76
N LYS A 326 3.02 -13.33 31.54
CA LYS A 326 3.47 -14.29 32.53
C LYS A 326 3.60 -13.58 33.85
N ALA A 327 3.10 -14.27 34.89
CA ALA A 327 3.21 -13.81 36.24
C ALA A 327 4.61 -13.24 36.53
N ASP A 328 4.67 -11.99 36.85
CA ASP A 328 5.87 -11.39 37.41
C ASP A 328 6.11 -12.10 38.76
N PRO A 329 7.22 -12.83 38.92
CA PRO A 329 7.46 -13.60 40.14
C PRO A 329 7.49 -12.73 41.41
N ASP A 330 7.65 -11.42 41.22
CA ASP A 330 7.71 -10.46 42.33
C ASP A 330 6.37 -9.76 42.60
N ARG A 331 5.38 -9.86 41.67
CA ARG A 331 4.15 -9.08 41.78
C ARG A 331 2.84 -9.88 41.82
N ASN A 332 2.73 -10.95 41.08
CA ASN A 332 1.45 -11.69 41.02
C ASN A 332 1.64 -13.10 40.45
N LEU A 333 1.68 -14.08 41.32
CA LEU A 333 1.80 -15.49 40.95
C LEU A 333 0.47 -16.09 40.47
N ASP A 334 -0.65 -15.38 40.68
CA ASP A 334 -1.97 -15.99 40.61
C ASP A 334 -2.84 -15.47 39.45
N SER A 335 -2.32 -14.62 38.59
CA SER A 335 -3.09 -14.15 37.43
C SER A 335 -2.26 -14.00 36.18
N TYR A 336 -2.79 -14.42 35.03
CA TYR A 336 -2.18 -14.14 33.73
C TYR A 336 -3.24 -13.83 32.66
N TYR A 337 -2.80 -13.11 31.67
CA TYR A 337 -3.58 -12.83 30.46
C TYR A 337 -2.72 -13.12 29.24
N LYS A 338 -3.23 -13.95 28.32
CA LYS A 338 -2.57 -14.29 27.07
C LYS A 338 -3.48 -13.97 25.91
N VAL A 339 -2.91 -13.42 24.86
CA VAL A 339 -3.58 -13.21 23.58
C VAL A 339 -2.73 -13.84 22.49
N LYS A 340 -3.33 -14.71 21.70
CA LYS A 340 -2.79 -15.17 20.43
C LYS A 340 -3.38 -14.31 19.32
N ASP A 341 -2.51 -13.71 18.50
CA ASP A 341 -2.92 -12.82 17.41
C ASP A 341 -2.17 -13.25 16.14
N ASN A 342 -2.77 -14.14 15.39
CA ASN A 342 -2.22 -14.64 14.14
C ASN A 342 -3.09 -14.19 12.97
N ASN A 343 -2.44 -13.80 11.87
CA ASN A 343 -3.12 -13.45 10.65
C ASN A 343 -2.35 -13.97 9.44
N VAL A 344 -3.08 -14.23 8.36
CA VAL A 344 -2.51 -14.52 7.05
C VAL A 344 -3.41 -13.90 5.99
N GLY A 345 -2.81 -13.33 4.99
CA GLY A 345 -3.52 -12.74 3.86
C GLY A 345 -2.75 -12.92 2.58
N GLY A 346 -3.45 -12.89 1.49
CA GLY A 346 -2.84 -12.94 0.18
C GLY A 346 -3.73 -12.29 -0.87
N ASN A 347 -3.09 -11.86 -1.94
CA ASN A 347 -3.77 -11.28 -3.08
C ASN A 347 -3.13 -11.73 -4.39
N VAL A 348 -3.96 -11.78 -5.41
CA VAL A 348 -3.54 -11.98 -6.80
C VAL A 348 -4.19 -10.89 -7.63
N ARG A 349 -3.39 -10.15 -8.37
CA ARG A 349 -3.86 -9.18 -9.34
C ARG A 349 -3.31 -9.53 -10.71
N LEU A 350 -4.19 -9.50 -11.69
CA LEU A 350 -3.88 -9.67 -13.10
C LEU A 350 -4.37 -8.43 -13.84
N ASP A 351 -3.46 -7.73 -14.50
CA ASP A 351 -3.77 -6.60 -15.35
C ASP A 351 -3.36 -6.93 -16.78
N TRP A 352 -4.31 -7.18 -17.64
CA TRP A 352 -4.06 -7.57 -19.04
C TRP A 352 -4.50 -6.47 -19.99
N LEU A 353 -3.54 -5.84 -20.64
CA LEU A 353 -3.79 -4.84 -21.67
C LEU A 353 -4.01 -5.53 -23.02
N LEU A 354 -5.28 -5.81 -23.35
CA LEU A 354 -5.68 -6.48 -24.59
C LEU A 354 -5.62 -5.56 -25.80
N ASN A 355 -5.87 -4.27 -25.63
CA ASN A 355 -5.81 -3.22 -26.64
C ASN A 355 -6.64 -3.56 -27.91
N LYS A 356 -7.83 -4.16 -27.74
CA LYS A 356 -8.79 -4.43 -28.82
C LYS A 356 -9.86 -3.34 -28.84
N SER A 357 -10.52 -3.15 -29.99
CA SER A 357 -11.55 -2.12 -30.17
C SER A 357 -12.75 -2.26 -29.23
N TRP A 358 -13.07 -3.47 -28.80
CA TRP A 358 -14.22 -3.77 -27.91
C TRP A 358 -13.81 -4.00 -26.45
N ILE A 359 -12.53 -4.25 -26.17
CA ILE A 359 -11.99 -4.37 -24.82
C ILE A 359 -10.52 -3.90 -24.77
N THR A 360 -10.25 -2.89 -24.01
CA THR A 360 -8.91 -2.31 -23.88
C THR A 360 -8.12 -2.96 -22.76
N ASN A 361 -8.74 -3.24 -21.64
CA ASN A 361 -8.07 -3.76 -20.46
C ASN A 361 -8.97 -4.75 -19.72
N LEU A 362 -8.36 -5.79 -19.17
CA LEU A 362 -9.00 -6.77 -18.29
C LEU A 362 -8.23 -6.78 -16.96
N ASN A 363 -8.93 -6.38 -15.90
CA ASN A 363 -8.36 -6.40 -14.54
C ASN A 363 -9.08 -7.48 -13.74
N PHE A 364 -8.30 -8.31 -13.08
CA PHE A 364 -8.78 -9.29 -12.14
C PHE A 364 -8.04 -9.13 -10.83
N THR A 365 -8.76 -9.03 -9.73
CA THR A 365 -8.18 -8.98 -8.39
C THR A 365 -8.94 -9.95 -7.50
N ALA A 366 -8.19 -10.82 -6.83
CA ALA A 366 -8.69 -11.70 -5.79
C ALA A 366 -7.85 -11.51 -4.54
N ALA A 367 -8.49 -11.52 -3.39
CA ALA A 367 -7.83 -11.40 -2.11
C ALA A 367 -8.50 -12.27 -1.05
N PHE A 368 -7.71 -12.76 -0.11
CA PHE A 368 -8.21 -13.42 1.08
C PHE A 368 -7.48 -12.92 2.32
N THR A 369 -8.18 -12.90 3.44
CA THR A 369 -7.60 -12.65 4.75
C THR A 369 -8.20 -13.61 5.77
N TYR A 370 -7.34 -14.13 6.64
CA TYR A 370 -7.74 -14.97 7.75
C TYR A 370 -7.06 -14.48 9.03
N ALA A 371 -7.79 -14.42 10.13
CA ALA A 371 -7.27 -14.04 11.44
C ALA A 371 -7.74 -15.04 12.51
N ASP A 372 -6.79 -15.52 13.32
CA ASP A 372 -7.05 -16.35 14.49
C ASP A 372 -6.62 -15.59 15.75
N LYS A 373 -7.61 -15.02 16.43
CA LYS A 373 -7.42 -14.28 17.68
C LYS A 373 -8.05 -15.07 18.81
N ARG A 374 -7.27 -15.35 19.84
CA ARG A 374 -7.73 -16.04 21.05
C ARG A 374 -7.19 -15.32 22.27
N SER A 375 -8.03 -15.16 23.28
CA SER A 375 -7.63 -14.64 24.58
C SER A 375 -7.90 -15.68 25.67
N GLU A 376 -6.98 -15.77 26.59
CA GLU A 376 -7.07 -16.61 27.79
C GLU A 376 -6.72 -15.75 28.98
N SER A 377 -7.58 -15.76 30.00
CA SER A 377 -7.34 -15.09 31.27
C SER A 377 -7.48 -16.09 32.41
N TYR A 378 -6.57 -16.02 33.35
CA TYR A 378 -6.63 -16.78 34.57
C TYR A 378 -6.46 -15.83 35.75
N SER A 379 -7.30 -15.99 36.74
CA SER A 379 -7.22 -15.25 38.01
C SER A 379 -7.57 -16.24 39.12
N ASN A 380 -6.64 -16.40 40.06
CA ASN A 380 -6.89 -17.16 41.29
C ASN A 380 -7.38 -16.11 42.33
N GLU A 381 -8.66 -16.07 42.55
CA GLU A 381 -9.20 -15.30 43.67
C GLU A 381 -8.88 -16.13 44.94
N SER A 382 -7.83 -15.74 45.66
CA SER A 382 -7.63 -16.22 47.02
C SER A 382 -8.72 -15.63 47.90
N SER A 383 -9.71 -16.46 48.22
CA SER A 383 -10.72 -16.16 49.24
C SER A 383 -10.13 -15.91 50.62
#